data_94b4329d8035838cd0bbd4babe5527fb
#
_entry.id   94b4329d8035838cd0bbd4babe5527fb
#
_cell.length_a   1.000
_cell.length_b   1.000
_cell.length_c   1.000
_cell.angle_alpha   90.00
_cell.angle_beta   90.00
_cell.angle_gamma   90.00
#
_symmetry.space_group_name_H-M   'P 1'
#
loop_
_entity.id
_entity.type
_entity.pdbx_description
1 polymer ?
#
loop_
_entity_poly.entity_id
_entity_poly.type
_entity_poly.pdbx_seq_one_letter_code
_entity_poly.pdbx_strand_id
1 'polypeptide(L)'
;MSLTEIRDAIAAKIATVPGAGKVHRYERYAVSQKDFRNLYVSENKVCGWFVRRVRTVEQEDSTNANREIHSWRIEGVMSFDDANQSEIVFDDLIEQIRAAFRHDETIGGVVETTLVDGLAGVQLEDSGPVMFAGTLCHRARLSLQTRGFVDVGEIAIDSFNTGAPEWDLAAPDGTTDAKDTITLEQDQ
;
A
#
# COMPACT_ATOMS: atom_id res chain seq x y z
N MET A 1 -0.79 7.18 -8.82
CA MET A 1 0.30 6.38 -8.21
C MET A 1 0.05 4.92 -8.49
N SER A 2 1.03 4.16 -9.00
CA SER A 2 0.78 2.75 -9.34
C SER A 2 1.14 1.81 -8.18
N LEU A 3 0.41 0.71 -8.05
CA LEU A 3 0.71 -0.35 -7.07
C LEU A 3 2.12 -0.94 -7.23
N THR A 4 2.64 -0.93 -8.47
CA THR A 4 3.98 -1.40 -8.77
C THR A 4 5.03 -0.46 -8.17
N GLU A 5 4.86 0.84 -8.30
CA GLU A 5 5.77 1.84 -7.72
C GLU A 5 5.83 1.75 -6.20
N ILE A 6 4.67 1.60 -5.54
CA ILE A 6 4.62 1.44 -4.07
C ILE A 6 5.39 0.18 -3.65
N ARG A 7 5.13 -0.95 -4.33
CA ARG A 7 5.79 -2.22 -4.03
C ARG A 7 7.30 -2.15 -4.25
N ASP A 8 7.72 -1.53 -5.33
CA ASP A 8 9.13 -1.37 -5.68
C ASP A 8 9.83 -0.45 -4.67
N ALA A 9 9.18 0.62 -4.22
CA ALA A 9 9.68 1.51 -3.19
C ALA A 9 9.83 0.81 -1.82
N ILE A 10 8.84 -0.01 -1.42
CA ILE A 10 8.93 -0.82 -0.19
C ILE A 10 10.13 -1.78 -0.27
N ALA A 11 10.25 -2.52 -1.37
CA ALA A 11 11.36 -3.47 -1.55
C ALA A 11 12.72 -2.76 -1.60
N ALA A 12 12.82 -1.65 -2.31
CA ALA A 12 14.03 -0.84 -2.38
C ALA A 12 14.45 -0.32 -0.99
N LYS A 13 13.48 0.14 -0.19
CA LYS A 13 13.75 0.63 1.16
C LYS A 13 14.27 -0.47 2.09
N ILE A 14 13.71 -1.68 2.03
CA ILE A 14 14.23 -2.83 2.78
C ILE A 14 15.67 -3.15 2.32
N ALA A 15 15.93 -3.10 1.02
CA ALA A 15 17.25 -3.39 0.45
C ALA A 15 18.35 -2.40 0.88
N THR A 16 17.99 -1.20 1.37
CA THR A 16 18.97 -0.26 1.94
C THR A 16 19.49 -0.66 3.32
N VAL A 17 18.81 -1.59 4.01
CA VAL A 17 19.19 -2.02 5.35
C VAL A 17 20.36 -3.00 5.26
N PRO A 18 21.49 -2.72 5.92
CA PRO A 18 22.64 -3.63 5.93
C PRO A 18 22.24 -5.01 6.47
N GLY A 19 22.66 -6.06 5.78
CA GLY A 19 22.36 -7.43 6.19
C GLY A 19 20.97 -7.94 5.79
N ALA A 20 20.14 -7.15 5.12
CA ALA A 20 18.83 -7.61 4.65
C ALA A 20 18.90 -8.77 3.64
N GLY A 21 20.05 -8.97 3.00
CA GLY A 21 20.22 -10.03 2.02
C GLY A 21 19.47 -9.76 0.73
N LYS A 22 18.81 -10.77 0.17
CA LYS A 22 18.05 -10.61 -1.09
C LYS A 22 16.64 -10.13 -0.84
N VAL A 23 16.29 -9.00 -1.46
CA VAL A 23 14.94 -8.44 -1.34
C VAL A 23 14.21 -8.59 -2.68
N HIS A 24 13.03 -9.21 -2.61
CA HIS A 24 12.16 -9.43 -3.75
C HIS A 24 10.88 -8.61 -3.62
N ARG A 25 10.46 -7.98 -4.70
CA ARG A 25 9.19 -7.22 -4.74
C ARG A 25 7.94 -8.09 -4.79
N TYR A 26 8.10 -9.42 -4.89
CA TYR A 26 7.04 -10.42 -4.77
C TYR A 26 7.66 -11.76 -4.34
N GLU A 27 6.83 -12.65 -3.82
CA GLU A 27 7.26 -14.00 -3.44
C GLU A 27 7.70 -14.78 -4.69
N ARG A 28 8.97 -15.21 -4.67
CA ARG A 28 9.59 -15.95 -5.78
C ARG A 28 9.47 -17.43 -5.53
N TYR A 29 9.12 -18.17 -6.57
CA TYR A 29 9.03 -19.62 -6.55
C TYR A 29 9.94 -20.24 -7.60
N ALA A 30 10.41 -21.45 -7.34
CA ALA A 30 11.11 -22.30 -8.30
C ALA A 30 10.65 -23.75 -8.14
N VAL A 31 10.73 -24.52 -9.22
CA VAL A 31 10.25 -25.91 -9.25
C VAL A 31 11.07 -26.81 -8.32
N SER A 32 12.40 -26.60 -8.26
CA SER A 32 13.25 -27.37 -7.37
C SER A 32 13.50 -26.63 -6.04
N GLN A 33 13.60 -27.38 -4.95
CA GLN A 33 13.96 -26.82 -3.65
C GLN A 33 15.31 -26.09 -3.68
N LYS A 34 16.27 -26.63 -4.44
CA LYS A 34 17.61 -26.03 -4.58
C LYS A 34 17.52 -24.65 -5.23
N ASP A 35 16.78 -24.55 -6.34
CA ASP A 35 16.63 -23.29 -7.06
C ASP A 35 15.81 -22.29 -6.25
N PHE A 36 14.76 -22.77 -5.56
CA PHE A 36 13.98 -21.94 -4.64
C PHE A 36 14.85 -21.36 -3.52
N ARG A 37 15.66 -22.20 -2.86
CA ARG A 37 16.60 -21.73 -1.85
C ARG A 37 17.59 -20.70 -2.42
N ASN A 38 18.11 -20.93 -3.62
CA ASN A 38 19.08 -20.03 -4.26
C ASN A 38 18.53 -18.61 -4.54
N LEU A 39 17.21 -18.47 -4.66
CA LEU A 39 16.58 -17.15 -4.77
C LEU A 39 16.79 -16.31 -3.51
N TYR A 40 16.96 -16.94 -2.35
CA TYR A 40 17.07 -16.28 -1.05
C TYR A 40 18.46 -16.44 -0.40
N VAL A 41 19.43 -17.05 -1.09
CA VAL A 41 20.80 -17.17 -0.58
C VAL A 41 21.59 -15.90 -0.87
N SER A 42 22.12 -15.30 0.19
CA SER A 42 23.08 -14.19 0.16
C SER A 42 24.29 -14.59 1.01
N GLU A 43 25.50 -14.37 0.52
CA GLU A 43 26.75 -14.68 1.25
C GLU A 43 26.79 -16.10 1.82
N ASN A 44 26.34 -17.07 1.04
CA ASN A 44 26.27 -18.50 1.40
C ASN A 44 25.27 -18.85 2.52
N LYS A 45 24.44 -17.91 2.99
CA LYS A 45 23.37 -18.13 3.97
C LYS A 45 22.01 -17.81 3.34
N VAL A 46 20.95 -18.46 3.79
CA VAL A 46 19.61 -18.04 3.45
C VAL A 46 19.36 -16.74 4.21
N CYS A 47 19.16 -15.64 3.49
CA CYS A 47 18.74 -14.38 4.05
C CYS A 47 18.02 -13.59 2.95
N GLY A 48 16.73 -13.36 3.15
CA GLY A 48 15.98 -12.61 2.14
C GLY A 48 14.57 -12.25 2.58
N TRP A 49 14.01 -11.31 1.85
CA TRP A 49 12.70 -10.70 2.11
C TRP A 49 11.88 -10.65 0.84
N PHE A 50 10.55 -10.68 0.99
CA PHE A 50 9.64 -10.40 -0.10
C PHE A 50 8.43 -9.61 0.36
N VAL A 51 7.82 -8.90 -0.58
CA VAL A 51 6.69 -8.01 -0.34
C VAL A 51 5.45 -8.53 -1.05
N ARG A 52 4.32 -8.59 -0.34
CA ARG A 52 3.03 -9.03 -0.86
C ARG A 52 1.93 -8.06 -0.44
N ARG A 53 1.12 -7.59 -1.39
CA ARG A 53 -0.12 -6.92 -1.05
C ARG A 53 -1.15 -7.96 -0.61
N VAL A 54 -1.79 -7.74 0.53
CA VAL A 54 -2.78 -8.67 1.10
C VAL A 54 -4.19 -8.11 1.09
N ARG A 55 -4.33 -6.77 1.08
CA ARG A 55 -5.64 -6.12 1.09
C ARG A 55 -5.56 -4.73 0.45
N THR A 56 -6.67 -4.28 -0.12
CA THR A 56 -6.92 -2.89 -0.47
C THR A 56 -8.31 -2.52 0.02
N VAL A 57 -8.44 -1.36 0.61
CA VAL A 57 -9.72 -0.74 0.99
C VAL A 57 -9.75 0.64 0.41
N GLU A 58 -10.85 0.99 -0.20
CA GLU A 58 -11.14 2.34 -0.64
C GLU A 58 -12.04 3.01 0.39
N GLN A 59 -11.71 4.23 0.77
CA GLN A 59 -12.46 5.04 1.73
C GLN A 59 -12.83 6.35 1.07
N GLU A 60 -14.09 6.71 1.19
CA GLU A 60 -14.55 8.04 0.82
C GLU A 60 -13.98 9.07 1.81
N ASP A 61 -13.30 10.08 1.28
CA ASP A 61 -12.69 11.17 2.07
C ASP A 61 -13.50 12.45 1.96
N SER A 62 -14.06 12.72 0.77
CA SER A 62 -14.93 13.86 0.48
C SER A 62 -15.77 13.55 -0.76
N THR A 63 -16.68 14.43 -1.09
CA THR A 63 -17.68 14.25 -2.18
C THR A 63 -17.07 13.84 -3.52
N ASN A 64 -15.79 14.10 -3.76
CA ASN A 64 -15.10 13.80 -5.03
C ASN A 64 -13.69 13.24 -4.84
N ALA A 65 -13.32 12.80 -3.65
CA ALA A 65 -12.00 12.26 -3.40
C ALA A 65 -12.09 11.00 -2.57
N ASN A 66 -11.56 9.92 -3.12
CA ASN A 66 -11.41 8.66 -2.42
C ASN A 66 -9.94 8.43 -2.10
N ARG A 67 -9.69 7.71 -1.03
CA ARG A 67 -8.37 7.25 -0.63
C ARG A 67 -8.31 5.75 -0.64
N GLU A 68 -7.22 5.21 -1.17
CA GLU A 68 -6.92 3.78 -1.07
C GLU A 68 -5.96 3.53 0.08
N ILE A 69 -6.32 2.52 0.90
CA ILE A 69 -5.44 1.96 1.92
C ILE A 69 -5.03 0.58 1.46
N HIS A 70 -3.73 0.40 1.23
CA HIS A 70 -3.16 -0.88 0.89
C HIS A 70 -2.47 -1.49 2.10
N SER A 71 -2.82 -2.74 2.43
CA SER A 71 -2.13 -3.52 3.44
C SER A 71 -1.11 -4.43 2.76
N TRP A 72 0.13 -4.31 3.19
CA TRP A 72 1.28 -5.07 2.70
C TRP A 72 1.76 -6.03 3.77
N ARG A 73 2.14 -7.22 3.35
CA ARG A 73 2.89 -8.19 4.15
C ARG A 73 4.32 -8.23 3.63
N ILE A 74 5.24 -8.10 4.55
CA ILE A 74 6.67 -8.24 4.32
C ILE A 74 7.08 -9.50 5.06
N GLU A 75 7.60 -10.50 4.37
CA GLU A 75 8.10 -11.72 5.00
C GLU A 75 9.60 -11.81 4.80
N GLY A 76 10.30 -12.12 5.90
CA GLY A 76 11.72 -12.35 5.93
C GLY A 76 12.07 -13.74 6.42
N VAL A 77 13.14 -14.30 5.87
CA VAL A 77 13.72 -15.58 6.29
C VAL A 77 15.22 -15.46 6.44
N MET A 78 15.77 -16.08 7.48
CA MET A 78 17.22 -16.19 7.70
C MET A 78 17.55 -17.56 8.25
N SER A 79 18.59 -18.22 7.71
CA SER A 79 19.03 -19.53 8.18
C SER A 79 19.50 -19.50 9.63
N PHE A 80 19.21 -20.57 10.37
CA PHE A 80 19.72 -20.77 11.72
C PHE A 80 21.25 -20.89 11.75
N ASP A 81 21.85 -20.20 12.70
CA ASP A 81 23.28 -20.27 13.03
C ASP A 81 23.42 -19.97 14.53
N ASP A 82 23.10 -20.98 15.35
CA ASP A 82 23.06 -20.84 16.81
C ASP A 82 24.40 -20.40 17.41
N ALA A 83 25.51 -20.87 16.82
CA ALA A 83 26.85 -20.48 17.27
C ALA A 83 27.12 -18.97 17.14
N ASN A 84 26.42 -18.29 16.21
CA ASN A 84 26.49 -16.85 15.99
C ASN A 84 25.24 -16.11 16.46
N GLN A 85 24.45 -16.71 17.35
CA GLN A 85 23.26 -16.09 17.94
C GLN A 85 22.30 -15.50 16.88
N SER A 86 22.03 -16.26 15.82
CA SER A 86 21.30 -15.81 14.64
C SER A 86 19.89 -15.30 14.94
N GLU A 87 19.26 -15.69 16.03
CA GLU A 87 17.97 -15.18 16.47
C GLU A 87 18.09 -13.69 16.86
N ILE A 88 19.09 -13.34 17.66
CA ILE A 88 19.32 -11.94 18.07
C ILE A 88 19.69 -11.09 16.86
N VAL A 89 20.54 -11.61 15.97
CA VAL A 89 20.92 -10.92 14.72
C VAL A 89 19.70 -10.68 13.83
N PHE A 90 18.76 -11.62 13.79
CA PHE A 90 17.56 -11.48 13.00
C PHE A 90 16.57 -10.47 13.61
N ASP A 91 16.43 -10.46 14.93
CA ASP A 91 15.61 -9.47 15.65
C ASP A 91 16.17 -8.05 15.47
N ASP A 92 17.50 -7.89 15.56
CA ASP A 92 18.16 -6.60 15.28
C ASP A 92 17.91 -6.14 13.83
N LEU A 93 17.94 -7.06 12.87
CA LEU A 93 17.64 -6.77 11.48
C LEU A 93 16.19 -6.32 11.29
N ILE A 94 15.24 -6.97 11.97
CA ILE A 94 13.82 -6.58 11.96
C ILE A 94 13.69 -5.15 12.48
N GLU A 95 14.33 -4.81 13.59
CA GLU A 95 14.27 -3.45 14.16
C GLU A 95 14.92 -2.41 13.26
N GLN A 96 16.00 -2.74 12.56
CA GLN A 96 16.61 -1.84 11.58
C GLN A 96 15.66 -1.59 10.40
N ILE A 97 14.97 -2.62 9.90
CA ILE A 97 13.96 -2.47 8.85
C ILE A 97 12.82 -1.56 9.35
N ARG A 98 12.28 -1.82 10.54
CA ARG A 98 11.24 -0.97 11.13
C ARG A 98 11.68 0.48 11.28
N ALA A 99 12.92 0.70 11.73
CA ALA A 99 13.50 2.04 11.85
C ALA A 99 13.60 2.77 10.51
N ALA A 100 13.97 2.07 9.43
CA ALA A 100 14.07 2.65 8.10
C ALA A 100 12.73 3.24 7.62
N PHE A 101 11.59 2.62 7.95
CA PHE A 101 10.27 3.14 7.61
C PHE A 101 9.79 4.22 8.59
N ARG A 102 10.21 4.18 9.85
CA ARG A 102 9.83 5.18 10.86
C ARG A 102 10.33 6.58 10.53
N HIS A 103 11.47 6.68 9.85
CA HIS A 103 12.08 7.95 9.46
C HIS A 103 11.58 8.51 8.12
N ASP A 104 10.72 7.79 7.42
CA ASP A 104 10.20 8.21 6.12
C ASP A 104 8.80 7.63 5.90
N GLU A 105 7.82 8.36 6.37
CA GLU A 105 6.41 7.97 6.31
C GLU A 105 5.84 7.96 4.88
N THR A 106 6.51 8.65 3.96
CA THR A 106 6.05 8.76 2.57
C THR A 106 6.71 7.75 1.63
N ILE A 107 7.67 6.97 2.14
CA ILE A 107 8.50 6.05 1.36
C ILE A 107 9.12 6.77 0.15
N GLY A 108 9.84 7.86 0.44
CA GLY A 108 10.45 8.68 -0.60
C GLY A 108 9.45 9.47 -1.46
N GLY A 109 8.28 9.81 -0.92
CA GLY A 109 7.23 10.55 -1.63
C GLY A 109 6.35 9.67 -2.53
N VAL A 110 6.48 8.33 -2.44
CA VAL A 110 5.70 7.39 -3.26
C VAL A 110 4.31 7.15 -2.70
N VAL A 111 4.05 7.39 -1.44
CA VAL A 111 2.74 7.29 -0.80
C VAL A 111 2.42 8.59 -0.05
N GLU A 112 1.15 8.81 0.24
CA GLU A 112 0.75 9.96 1.07
C GLU A 112 1.32 9.79 2.49
N THR A 113 1.11 8.62 3.08
CA THR A 113 1.61 8.28 4.41
C THR A 113 1.57 6.79 4.68
N THR A 114 2.41 6.35 5.60
CA THR A 114 2.35 5.03 6.25
C THR A 114 1.72 5.09 7.65
N LEU A 115 1.24 6.27 8.07
CA LEU A 115 0.45 6.43 9.30
C LEU A 115 -1.02 6.19 8.96
N VAL A 116 -1.53 5.01 9.28
CA VAL A 116 -2.91 4.60 9.00
C VAL A 116 -3.51 3.97 10.27
N ASP A 117 -4.71 4.39 10.63
CA ASP A 117 -5.47 3.89 11.79
C ASP A 117 -4.66 3.94 13.12
N GLY A 118 -3.79 4.95 13.28
CA GLY A 118 -2.95 5.11 14.45
C GLY A 118 -1.69 4.24 14.48
N LEU A 119 -1.46 3.39 13.47
CA LEU A 119 -0.26 2.59 13.30
C LEU A 119 0.71 3.32 12.35
N ALA A 120 1.96 3.47 12.76
CA ALA A 120 2.99 4.15 11.98
C ALA A 120 4.04 3.17 11.48
N GLY A 121 4.30 3.19 10.17
CA GLY A 121 5.34 2.37 9.56
C GLY A 121 5.12 0.87 9.68
N VAL A 122 6.21 0.12 9.75
CA VAL A 122 6.21 -1.35 9.78
C VAL A 122 5.96 -1.90 11.18
N GLN A 123 5.02 -2.85 11.30
CA GLN A 123 4.70 -3.56 12.54
C GLN A 123 5.18 -5.02 12.45
N LEU A 124 5.72 -5.56 13.53
CA LEU A 124 6.00 -7.00 13.66
C LEU A 124 4.71 -7.73 14.06
N GLU A 125 4.29 -8.69 13.26
CA GLU A 125 3.10 -9.53 13.52
C GLU A 125 3.46 -10.86 14.17
N ASP A 126 4.51 -11.51 13.64
CA ASP A 126 4.90 -12.85 14.04
C ASP A 126 6.40 -13.08 13.74
N SER A 127 7.10 -13.74 14.64
CA SER A 127 8.47 -14.21 14.45
C SER A 127 8.60 -15.61 15.03
N GLY A 128 9.37 -16.48 14.36
CA GLY A 128 9.61 -17.82 14.85
C GLY A 128 10.27 -18.74 13.81
N PRO A 129 10.53 -20.00 14.20
CA PRO A 129 11.19 -20.96 13.32
C PRO A 129 10.26 -21.45 12.21
N VAL A 130 10.83 -21.68 11.03
CA VAL A 130 10.14 -22.28 9.89
C VAL A 130 11.07 -23.16 9.08
N MET A 131 10.52 -24.22 8.48
CA MET A 131 11.24 -24.98 7.45
C MET A 131 11.09 -24.26 6.10
N PHE A 132 12.16 -23.66 5.62
CA PHE A 132 12.20 -22.96 4.35
C PHE A 132 13.11 -23.71 3.36
N ALA A 133 12.52 -24.20 2.27
CA ALA A 133 13.24 -24.98 1.24
C ALA A 133 14.13 -26.09 1.80
N GLY A 134 13.66 -26.82 2.80
CA GLY A 134 14.40 -27.91 3.46
C GLY A 134 15.49 -27.45 4.42
N THR A 135 15.57 -26.16 4.73
CA THR A 135 16.49 -25.58 5.72
C THR A 135 15.68 -24.98 6.86
N LEU A 136 16.09 -25.24 8.11
CA LEU A 136 15.48 -24.57 9.26
C LEU A 136 15.93 -23.11 9.26
N CYS A 137 14.97 -22.20 9.33
CA CYS A 137 15.17 -20.75 9.26
C CYS A 137 14.38 -20.04 10.36
N HIS A 138 14.86 -18.88 10.77
CA HIS A 138 14.02 -17.87 11.39
C HIS A 138 13.11 -17.27 10.32
N ARG A 139 11.87 -16.96 10.66
CA ARG A 139 10.94 -16.23 9.82
C ARG A 139 10.36 -15.06 10.61
N ALA A 140 10.21 -13.92 9.96
CA ALA A 140 9.42 -12.81 10.46
C ALA A 140 8.31 -12.45 9.47
N ARG A 141 7.17 -12.07 10.00
CA ARG A 141 6.07 -11.44 9.26
C ARG A 141 5.88 -10.04 9.78
N LEU A 142 5.99 -9.11 8.88
CA LEU A 142 5.78 -7.70 9.16
C LEU A 142 4.59 -7.22 8.34
N SER A 143 3.82 -6.30 8.91
CA SER A 143 2.78 -5.58 8.19
C SER A 143 3.14 -4.11 8.00
N LEU A 144 2.65 -3.55 6.91
CA LEU A 144 2.76 -2.15 6.59
C LEU A 144 1.45 -1.73 5.94
N GLN A 145 0.93 -0.57 6.32
CA GLN A 145 -0.18 0.07 5.62
C GLN A 145 0.33 1.31 4.89
N THR A 146 -0.19 1.53 3.69
CA THR A 146 0.09 2.73 2.90
C THR A 146 -1.23 3.33 2.46
N ARG A 147 -1.33 4.66 2.54
CA ARG A 147 -2.47 5.43 2.06
C ARG A 147 -2.06 6.29 0.87
N GLY A 148 -2.97 6.42 -0.08
CA GLY A 148 -2.80 7.26 -1.26
C GLY A 148 -4.13 7.70 -1.83
N PHE A 149 -4.09 8.71 -2.70
CA PHE A 149 -5.29 9.21 -3.39
C PHE A 149 -5.65 8.30 -4.57
N VAL A 150 -6.96 8.11 -4.75
CA VAL A 150 -7.53 7.55 -5.98
C VAL A 150 -7.92 8.72 -6.89
N ASP A 151 -7.46 8.66 -8.12
CA ASP A 151 -7.99 9.52 -9.16
C ASP A 151 -9.31 8.91 -9.64
N VAL A 152 -10.41 9.48 -9.22
CA VAL A 152 -11.76 9.02 -9.62
C VAL A 152 -12.13 9.50 -11.02
N GLY A 153 -11.26 10.22 -11.71
CA GLY A 153 -11.50 10.83 -12.99
C GLY A 153 -12.47 12.01 -12.90
N GLU A 154 -12.57 12.77 -13.97
CA GLU A 154 -13.59 13.81 -14.09
C GLU A 154 -14.96 13.13 -14.32
N ILE A 155 -15.86 13.24 -13.34
CA ILE A 155 -17.26 12.97 -13.59
C ILE A 155 -17.72 14.09 -14.51
N ALA A 156 -18.10 13.77 -15.75
CA ALA A 156 -18.74 14.74 -16.62
C ALA A 156 -20.04 15.17 -15.94
N ILE A 157 -20.00 16.30 -15.27
CA ILE A 157 -21.19 16.93 -14.73
C ILE A 157 -21.94 17.49 -15.95
N ASP A 158 -23.09 16.91 -16.22
CA ASP A 158 -23.98 17.45 -17.25
C ASP A 158 -24.28 18.89 -16.86
N SER A 159 -23.82 19.84 -17.66
CA SER A 159 -23.93 21.28 -17.34
C SER A 159 -25.39 21.72 -17.50
N PHE A 160 -26.09 21.82 -16.39
CA PHE A 160 -27.38 22.47 -16.36
C PHE A 160 -27.17 23.99 -16.49
N ASN A 161 -27.27 24.51 -17.72
CA ASN A 161 -26.98 25.91 -18.02
C ASN A 161 -28.19 26.84 -17.83
N THR A 162 -29.42 26.33 -18.02
CA THR A 162 -30.61 27.16 -17.95
C THR A 162 -31.81 26.35 -17.50
N GLY A 163 -32.51 26.79 -16.49
CA GLY A 163 -33.81 26.31 -16.08
C GLY A 163 -34.86 27.36 -16.33
N ALA A 164 -35.96 27.00 -16.95
CA ALA A 164 -37.09 27.90 -17.18
C ALA A 164 -38.38 27.30 -16.56
N PRO A 165 -38.59 27.47 -15.23
CA PRO A 165 -39.80 27.03 -14.60
C PRO A 165 -40.96 27.89 -15.10
N GLU A 166 -42.06 27.25 -15.52
CA GLU A 166 -43.31 27.89 -15.90
C GLU A 166 -44.36 27.60 -14.82
N TRP A 167 -45.04 28.64 -14.36
CA TRP A 167 -45.99 28.54 -13.28
C TRP A 167 -47.40 28.87 -13.82
N ASP A 168 -48.36 28.02 -13.52
CA ASP A 168 -49.78 28.23 -13.77
C ASP A 168 -50.44 28.42 -12.39
N LEU A 169 -50.81 29.68 -12.07
CA LEU A 169 -51.33 30.08 -10.77
C LEU A 169 -52.88 30.06 -10.72
N ALA A 170 -53.53 29.85 -11.85
CA ALA A 170 -54.97 29.71 -11.97
C ALA A 170 -55.37 28.28 -12.34
N ALA A 171 -56.68 27.98 -12.36
CA ALA A 171 -57.14 26.73 -12.94
C ALA A 171 -56.69 26.64 -14.41
N PRO A 172 -56.22 25.48 -14.90
CA PRO A 172 -55.52 25.39 -16.18
C PRO A 172 -56.37 25.90 -17.32
N ASP A 173 -56.07 27.11 -17.78
CA ASP A 173 -56.67 27.75 -18.90
C ASP A 173 -55.79 27.76 -20.16
N GLY A 174 -54.63 27.15 -20.06
CA GLY A 174 -53.66 27.06 -21.15
C GLY A 174 -52.74 28.29 -21.28
N THR A 175 -52.79 29.21 -20.30
CA THR A 175 -51.94 30.39 -20.26
C THR A 175 -50.87 30.27 -19.15
N THR A 176 -49.62 30.52 -19.45
CA THR A 176 -48.52 30.53 -18.44
C THR A 176 -48.56 31.87 -17.70
N ASP A 177 -48.93 31.87 -16.41
CA ASP A 177 -49.09 33.09 -15.60
C ASP A 177 -47.75 33.71 -15.18
N ALA A 178 -46.71 32.91 -15.03
CA ALA A 178 -45.35 33.38 -14.72
C ALA A 178 -44.30 32.49 -15.35
N LYS A 179 -43.23 33.11 -15.80
CA LYS A 179 -42.07 32.43 -16.33
C LYS A 179 -40.81 33.04 -15.75
N ASP A 180 -39.98 32.22 -15.17
CA ASP A 180 -38.66 32.63 -14.68
C ASP A 180 -37.56 31.88 -15.44
N THR A 181 -36.43 32.53 -15.65
CA THR A 181 -35.27 31.92 -16.31
C THR A 181 -34.08 32.08 -15.41
N ILE A 182 -33.60 30.95 -14.89
CA ILE A 182 -32.40 30.89 -14.08
C ILE A 182 -31.21 30.48 -14.97
N THR A 183 -30.26 31.39 -15.13
CA THR A 183 -29.01 31.13 -15.83
C THR A 183 -27.90 31.02 -14.80
N LEU A 184 -27.21 29.91 -14.74
CA LEU A 184 -26.04 29.73 -13.88
C LEU A 184 -24.80 30.15 -14.69
N GLU A 185 -24.12 31.23 -14.25
CA GLU A 185 -22.78 31.53 -14.74
C GLU A 185 -21.80 30.57 -14.09
N GLN A 186 -21.18 29.71 -14.89
CA GLN A 186 -20.07 28.90 -14.46
C GLN A 186 -18.80 29.74 -14.65
N ASP A 187 -18.19 30.17 -13.55
CA ASP A 187 -16.84 30.72 -13.58
C ASP A 187 -15.86 29.60 -14.03
N GLN A 188 -15.14 29.88 -15.11
CA GLN A 188 -14.08 29.02 -15.66
C GLN A 188 -12.81 29.06 -14.81
#